data_5265de3f1b5a27b849901329a2f06fd7
#
_entry.id   5265de3f1b5a27b849901329a2f06fd7
#
_cell.length_a   1.000
_cell.length_b   1.000
_cell.length_c   1.000
_cell.angle_alpha   90.00
_cell.angle_beta   90.00
_cell.angle_gamma   90.00
#
_symmetry.space_group_name_H-M   'P 1'
#
loop_
_entity.id
_entity.type
_entity.pdbx_description
1 polymer ?
#
loop_
_entity_poly.entity_id
_entity_poly.type
_entity_poly.pdbx_seq_one_letter_code
_entity_poly.pdbx_strand_id
1 'polypeptide(L)'
;HFEGSKPYEKCYTDVTELALPERKLYLSPVLDGYNSKIIDFTLSRSPNLKQVQTMLEKTFPADSYSGTILHSDQGWQYQHQSYHQFLETKGIRPSMFRKGNSPDNGMMESFFGILKSEMFYGLKTTYQSIDKLEEAITDYIFYYNNKRIKAKLKGFSPVQYRTKSFQ
;
A
#
# COMPACT_ATOMS: atom_id res chain seq x y z
N HIS A 1 13.11 7.84 -12.56
CA HIS A 1 12.48 6.56 -12.35
C HIS A 1 11.63 6.57 -11.09
N PHE A 2 10.45 6.00 -11.22
CA PHE A 2 9.52 5.88 -10.11
C PHE A 2 9.71 4.58 -9.35
N GLU A 3 10.37 3.62 -9.96
CA GLU A 3 10.66 2.33 -9.34
C GLU A 3 12.02 2.39 -8.66
N GLY A 4 12.11 1.82 -7.47
CA GLY A 4 13.38 1.72 -6.77
C GLY A 4 14.31 0.70 -7.41
N SER A 5 15.60 0.82 -7.17
CA SER A 5 16.60 -0.14 -7.64
C SER A 5 16.83 -1.28 -6.65
N LYS A 6 16.29 -1.17 -5.44
CA LYS A 6 16.41 -2.17 -4.38
C LYS A 6 15.18 -2.10 -3.47
N PRO A 7 14.92 -3.16 -2.67
CA PRO A 7 13.80 -3.16 -1.73
C PRO A 7 13.89 -1.99 -0.76
N TYR A 8 12.74 -1.42 -0.42
CA TYR A 8 12.59 -0.32 0.53
C TYR A 8 13.23 0.99 0.10
N GLU A 9 13.72 1.12 -1.13
CA GLU A 9 14.29 2.39 -1.58
C GLU A 9 13.21 3.44 -1.83
N LYS A 10 12.20 3.08 -2.60
CA LYS A 10 11.05 3.95 -2.88
C LYS A 10 9.79 3.22 -2.52
N CYS A 11 9.05 3.77 -1.59
CA CYS A 11 7.78 3.22 -1.13
C CYS A 11 6.66 4.21 -1.40
N TYR A 12 5.45 3.68 -1.55
CA TYR A 12 4.26 4.48 -1.86
C TYR A 12 3.16 4.12 -0.89
N THR A 13 2.42 5.12 -0.44
CA THR A 13 1.27 4.91 0.44
C THR A 13 0.11 5.81 0.02
N ASP A 14 -1.09 5.34 0.25
CA ASP A 14 -2.32 6.07 0.01
C ASP A 14 -3.44 5.35 0.77
N VAL A 15 -4.59 5.97 0.86
CA VAL A 15 -5.77 5.36 1.47
C VAL A 15 -6.85 5.27 0.41
N THR A 16 -7.48 4.09 0.29
CA THR A 16 -8.60 3.92 -0.61
C THR A 16 -9.84 3.43 0.15
N GLU A 17 -11.00 3.84 -0.34
CA GLU A 17 -12.29 3.47 0.23
C GLU A 17 -12.90 2.32 -0.54
N LEU A 18 -13.43 1.33 0.18
CA LEU A 18 -14.26 0.26 -0.39
C LEU A 18 -15.63 0.35 0.26
N ALA A 19 -16.62 0.81 -0.51
CA ALA A 19 -17.96 1.09 0.00
C ALA A 19 -18.93 -0.04 -0.30
N LEU A 20 -19.51 -0.64 0.75
CA LEU A 20 -20.71 -1.47 0.67
C LEU A 20 -21.93 -0.57 0.89
N PRO A 21 -23.16 -1.03 0.61
CA PRO A 21 -24.35 -0.15 0.66
C PRO A 21 -24.51 0.63 1.97
N GLU A 22 -24.19 0.03 3.11
CA GLU A 22 -24.40 0.68 4.40
C GLU A 22 -23.12 0.93 5.18
N ARG A 23 -21.96 0.45 4.69
CA ARG A 23 -20.70 0.53 5.43
C ARG A 23 -19.55 0.74 4.48
N LYS A 24 -18.49 1.35 5.01
CA LYS A 24 -17.26 1.62 4.27
C LYS A 24 -16.08 0.99 4.98
N LEU A 25 -15.11 0.61 4.19
CA LEU A 25 -13.83 0.12 4.69
C LEU A 25 -12.72 0.91 4.03
N TYR A 26 -11.71 1.28 4.81
CA TYR A 26 -10.57 2.06 4.32
C TYR A 26 -9.32 1.20 4.39
N LEU A 27 -8.65 1.07 3.27
CA LEU A 27 -7.40 0.32 3.14
C LEU A 27 -6.24 1.28 3.03
N SER A 28 -5.24 1.12 3.90
CA SER A 28 -4.02 1.91 3.89
C SER A 28 -2.82 0.99 3.76
N PRO A 29 -2.29 0.78 2.54
CA PRO A 29 -1.13 -0.06 2.31
C PRO A 29 0.13 0.75 2.09
N VAL A 30 1.29 0.09 2.23
CA VAL A 30 2.55 0.58 1.68
C VAL A 30 3.02 -0.37 0.60
N LEU A 31 3.29 0.18 -0.56
CA LEU A 31 3.76 -0.56 -1.74
C LEU A 31 5.24 -0.28 -1.95
N ASP A 32 6.02 -1.34 -2.16
CA ASP A 32 7.43 -1.24 -2.50
C ASP A 32 7.59 -1.00 -3.99
N GLY A 33 8.20 0.11 -4.37
CA GLY A 33 8.41 0.45 -5.78
C GLY A 33 9.31 -0.54 -6.51
N TYR A 34 10.15 -1.25 -5.79
CA TYR A 34 11.08 -2.20 -6.38
C TYR A 34 10.37 -3.35 -7.09
N ASN A 35 9.39 -3.97 -6.43
CA ASN A 35 8.72 -5.17 -6.94
C ASN A 35 7.19 -5.09 -6.91
N SER A 36 6.64 -3.94 -6.57
CA SER A 36 5.18 -3.72 -6.42
C SER A 36 4.55 -4.55 -5.30
N LYS A 37 5.35 -5.09 -4.39
CA LYS A 37 4.83 -5.83 -3.23
C LYS A 37 4.11 -4.89 -2.28
N ILE A 38 3.01 -5.36 -1.70
CA ILE A 38 2.41 -4.68 -0.55
C ILE A 38 3.18 -5.15 0.68
N ILE A 39 3.97 -4.25 1.25
CA ILE A 39 4.82 -4.59 2.39
C ILE A 39 3.96 -4.90 3.61
N ASP A 40 3.03 -4.00 3.90
CA ASP A 40 2.03 -4.21 4.94
C ASP A 40 0.85 -3.27 4.70
N PHE A 41 -0.21 -3.43 5.46
CA PHE A 41 -1.42 -2.63 5.30
C PHE A 41 -2.25 -2.64 6.57
N THR A 42 -3.16 -1.67 6.68
CA THR A 42 -4.18 -1.66 7.72
C THR A 42 -5.56 -1.46 7.11
N LEU A 43 -6.57 -1.99 7.77
CA LEU A 43 -7.97 -1.80 7.43
C LEU A 43 -8.66 -1.08 8.57
N SER A 44 -9.52 -0.11 8.25
CA SER A 44 -10.27 0.66 9.24
C SER A 44 -11.67 0.95 8.74
N ARG A 45 -12.62 1.02 9.66
CA ARG A 45 -14.03 1.30 9.32
C ARG A 45 -14.33 2.80 9.30
N SER A 46 -13.35 3.61 9.68
CA SER A 46 -13.43 5.06 9.59
C SER A 46 -12.04 5.63 9.28
N PRO A 47 -11.96 6.74 8.53
CA PRO A 47 -10.66 7.37 8.29
C PRO A 47 -10.15 8.00 9.59
N ASN A 48 -8.92 7.67 9.99
CA ASN A 48 -8.32 8.23 11.18
C ASN A 48 -6.80 8.11 11.14
N LEU A 49 -6.14 8.90 11.99
CA LEU A 49 -4.68 8.92 12.08
C LEU A 49 -4.11 7.61 12.59
N LYS A 50 -4.83 6.93 13.48
CA LYS A 50 -4.37 5.67 14.06
C LYS A 50 -4.17 4.61 12.99
N GLN A 51 -5.01 4.58 11.97
CA GLN A 51 -4.86 3.65 10.86
C GLN A 51 -3.49 3.82 10.19
N VAL A 52 -3.15 5.06 9.87
CA VAL A 52 -1.88 5.36 9.20
C VAL A 52 -0.71 5.08 10.13
N GLN A 53 -0.81 5.44 11.40
CA GLN A 53 0.24 5.20 12.37
C GLN A 53 0.51 3.70 12.55
N THR A 54 -0.55 2.91 12.71
CA THR A 54 -0.42 1.45 12.83
C THR A 54 0.20 0.84 11.58
N MET A 55 -0.20 1.31 10.41
CA MET A 55 0.35 0.86 9.15
C MET A 55 1.86 1.13 9.09
N LEU A 56 2.29 2.32 9.49
CA LEU A 56 3.72 2.67 9.49
C LEU A 56 4.51 1.78 10.45
N GLU A 57 3.99 1.53 11.63
CA GLU A 57 4.66 0.68 12.62
C GLU A 57 4.81 -0.76 12.12
N LYS A 58 3.79 -1.28 11.44
CA LYS A 58 3.83 -2.62 10.85
C LYS A 58 4.81 -2.70 9.67
N THR A 59 4.85 -1.65 8.86
CA THR A 59 5.68 -1.62 7.63
C THR A 59 7.15 -1.44 7.96
N PHE A 60 7.44 -0.61 8.95
CA PHE A 60 8.81 -0.19 9.28
C PHE A 60 9.15 -0.51 10.74
N PRO A 61 9.28 -1.80 11.07
CA PRO A 61 9.55 -2.21 12.46
C PRO A 61 10.99 -2.01 12.92
N ALA A 62 11.95 -1.93 11.99
CA ALA A 62 13.35 -1.75 12.36
C ALA A 62 13.61 -0.33 12.87
N ASP A 63 14.76 -0.12 13.51
CA ASP A 63 15.09 1.18 14.09
C ASP A 63 15.44 2.22 13.05
N SER A 64 15.97 1.80 11.90
CA SER A 64 16.42 2.73 10.87
C SER A 64 16.17 2.21 9.46
N TYR A 65 15.73 3.12 8.59
CA TYR A 65 15.53 2.88 7.16
C TYR A 65 16.19 4.01 6.36
N SER A 66 17.45 4.24 6.65
CA SER A 66 18.22 5.27 5.93
C SER A 66 18.20 5.00 4.43
N GLY A 67 17.88 6.03 3.65
CA GLY A 67 17.80 5.91 2.20
C GLY A 67 16.39 5.59 1.67
N THR A 68 15.45 5.27 2.54
CA THR A 68 14.06 5.04 2.14
C THR A 68 13.34 6.35 1.94
N ILE A 69 12.58 6.46 0.83
CA ILE A 69 11.69 7.58 0.57
C ILE A 69 10.27 7.02 0.56
N LEU A 70 9.38 7.63 1.34
CA LEU A 70 7.96 7.28 1.37
C LEU A 70 7.16 8.38 0.68
N HIS A 71 6.60 8.04 -0.47
CA HIS A 71 5.77 8.94 -1.28
C HIS A 71 4.31 8.84 -0.86
N SER A 72 3.64 9.98 -0.72
CA SER A 72 2.22 10.06 -0.45
C SER A 72 1.63 11.25 -1.21
N ASP A 73 0.30 11.35 -1.25
CA ASP A 73 -0.35 12.59 -1.68
C ASP A 73 -0.34 13.60 -0.53
N GLN A 74 -1.06 14.72 -0.69
CA GLN A 74 -1.14 15.77 0.32
C GLN A 74 -2.35 15.61 1.24
N GLY A 75 -2.84 14.39 1.40
CA GLY A 75 -3.95 14.13 2.30
C GLY A 75 -3.64 14.54 3.74
N TRP A 76 -4.69 14.88 4.51
CA TRP A 76 -4.53 15.41 5.85
C TRP A 76 -3.74 14.47 6.79
N GLN A 77 -3.85 13.14 6.59
CA GLN A 77 -3.13 12.14 7.39
C GLN A 77 -1.62 12.32 7.26
N TYR A 78 -1.15 12.64 6.04
CA TYR A 78 0.27 12.73 5.73
C TYR A 78 0.86 14.10 6.03
N GLN A 79 0.02 15.06 6.35
CA GLN A 79 0.47 16.39 6.78
C GLN A 79 0.54 16.52 8.29
N HIS A 80 0.07 15.50 9.01
CA HIS A 80 0.04 15.52 10.46
C HIS A 80 1.45 15.36 11.06
N GLN A 81 1.70 16.05 12.15
CA GLN A 81 2.99 16.05 12.81
C GLN A 81 3.44 14.66 13.23
N SER A 82 2.53 13.82 13.73
CA SER A 82 2.88 12.47 14.16
C SER A 82 3.41 11.61 13.03
N TYR A 83 2.90 11.78 11.81
CA TYR A 83 3.39 11.09 10.63
C TYR A 83 4.84 11.48 10.34
N HIS A 84 5.13 12.77 10.31
CA HIS A 84 6.48 13.26 10.04
C HIS A 84 7.46 12.90 11.13
N GLN A 85 7.05 12.94 12.40
CA GLN A 85 7.89 12.53 13.52
C GLN A 85 8.28 11.06 13.44
N PHE A 86 7.33 10.20 13.07
CA PHE A 86 7.62 8.78 12.92
C PHE A 86 8.68 8.57 11.83
N LEU A 87 8.50 9.19 10.66
CA LEU A 87 9.43 9.03 9.55
C LEU A 87 10.81 9.55 9.91
N GLU A 88 10.88 10.72 10.55
CA GLU A 88 12.15 11.29 11.00
C GLU A 88 12.88 10.35 11.95
N THR A 89 12.18 9.81 12.93
CA THR A 89 12.74 8.86 13.89
C THR A 89 13.35 7.65 13.19
N LYS A 90 12.75 7.20 12.11
CA LYS A 90 13.20 6.03 11.35
C LYS A 90 14.21 6.36 10.25
N GLY A 91 14.50 7.62 10.02
CA GLY A 91 15.39 8.03 8.93
C GLY A 91 14.76 7.94 7.55
N ILE A 92 13.43 7.89 7.48
CA ILE A 92 12.67 7.83 6.24
C ILE A 92 12.39 9.26 5.77
N ARG A 93 12.64 9.54 4.49
CA ARG A 93 12.35 10.84 3.91
C ARG A 93 10.95 10.86 3.32
N PRO A 94 10.06 11.76 3.77
CA PRO A 94 8.75 11.90 3.15
C PRO A 94 8.86 12.63 1.81
N SER A 95 8.00 12.25 0.87
CA SER A 95 7.85 12.95 -0.40
C SER A 95 6.37 13.04 -0.71
N MET A 96 5.87 14.25 -0.92
CA MET A 96 4.47 14.48 -1.23
C MET A 96 4.33 15.01 -2.65
N PHE A 97 3.40 14.43 -3.40
CA PHE A 97 3.08 14.90 -4.73
C PHE A 97 1.71 15.55 -4.74
N ARG A 98 1.48 16.42 -5.72
CA ARG A 98 0.20 17.10 -5.86
C ARG A 98 -0.84 16.15 -6.41
N LYS A 99 -2.07 16.29 -5.91
CA LYS A 99 -3.20 15.54 -6.42
C LYS A 99 -3.34 15.75 -7.93
N GLY A 100 -3.47 14.66 -8.67
CA GLY A 100 -3.62 14.70 -10.13
C GLY A 100 -2.32 14.91 -10.89
N ASN A 101 -1.20 15.12 -10.23
CA ASN A 101 0.09 15.41 -10.86
C ASN A 101 0.98 14.17 -10.77
N SER A 102 0.67 13.12 -11.56
CA SER A 102 1.16 11.90 -11.08
C SER A 102 1.56 10.81 -12.05
N PRO A 103 2.75 10.86 -12.55
CA PRO A 103 3.46 9.62 -12.73
C PRO A 103 3.80 8.94 -11.40
N ASP A 104 3.97 9.73 -10.32
CA ASP A 104 4.45 9.22 -9.03
C ASP A 104 3.44 8.37 -8.28
N ASN A 105 2.14 8.54 -8.55
CA ASN A 105 1.09 7.75 -7.90
C ASN A 105 0.61 6.57 -8.74
N GLY A 106 1.20 6.38 -9.93
CA GLY A 106 0.71 5.36 -10.87
C GLY A 106 0.76 3.94 -10.33
N MET A 107 1.80 3.59 -9.57
CA MET A 107 1.92 2.24 -9.02
C MET A 107 0.83 1.94 -7.99
N MET A 108 0.53 2.90 -7.13
CA MET A 108 -0.51 2.72 -6.13
C MET A 108 -1.90 2.70 -6.76
N GLU A 109 -2.15 3.59 -7.71
CA GLU A 109 -3.42 3.60 -8.45
C GLU A 109 -3.64 2.30 -9.20
N SER A 110 -2.57 1.76 -9.80
CA SER A 110 -2.63 0.47 -10.49
C SER A 110 -2.99 -0.66 -9.52
N PHE A 111 -2.37 -0.68 -8.36
CA PHE A 111 -2.69 -1.70 -7.35
C PHE A 111 -4.15 -1.59 -6.90
N PHE A 112 -4.62 -0.39 -6.59
CA PHE A 112 -6.02 -0.20 -6.17
C PHE A 112 -7.00 -0.61 -7.27
N GLY A 113 -6.69 -0.27 -8.52
CA GLY A 113 -7.52 -0.64 -9.65
C GLY A 113 -7.60 -2.16 -9.83
N ILE A 114 -6.47 -2.83 -9.75
CA ILE A 114 -6.39 -4.29 -9.87
C ILE A 114 -7.16 -4.96 -8.73
N LEU A 115 -6.92 -4.55 -7.50
CA LEU A 115 -7.61 -5.11 -6.33
C LEU A 115 -9.12 -4.98 -6.48
N LYS A 116 -9.59 -3.76 -6.78
CA LYS A 116 -11.03 -3.51 -6.88
C LYS A 116 -11.66 -4.25 -8.06
N SER A 117 -10.96 -4.35 -9.19
CA SER A 117 -11.47 -5.07 -10.35
C SER A 117 -11.55 -6.57 -10.12
N GLU A 118 -10.56 -7.14 -9.43
CA GLU A 118 -10.47 -8.58 -9.26
C GLU A 118 -11.27 -9.12 -8.08
N MET A 119 -11.48 -8.31 -7.03
CA MET A 119 -12.14 -8.84 -5.84
C MET A 119 -13.29 -7.99 -5.30
N PHE A 120 -13.56 -6.80 -5.86
CA PHE A 120 -14.57 -5.91 -5.29
C PHE A 120 -15.69 -5.54 -6.25
N TYR A 121 -15.37 -4.91 -7.39
CA TYR A 121 -16.39 -4.51 -8.37
C TYR A 121 -17.11 -5.74 -8.92
N GLY A 122 -18.43 -5.68 -8.98
CA GLY A 122 -19.24 -6.81 -9.43
C GLY A 122 -19.42 -7.91 -8.40
N LEU A 123 -18.71 -7.84 -7.27
CA LEU A 123 -18.79 -8.83 -6.20
C LEU A 123 -19.33 -8.27 -4.89
N LYS A 124 -19.73 -7.00 -4.87
CA LYS A 124 -20.18 -6.32 -3.63
C LYS A 124 -21.30 -7.05 -2.93
N THR A 125 -22.24 -7.61 -3.68
CA THR A 125 -23.39 -8.32 -3.12
C THR A 125 -23.03 -9.66 -2.50
N THR A 126 -21.84 -10.18 -2.79
CA THR A 126 -21.37 -11.44 -2.19
C THR A 126 -20.84 -11.24 -0.78
N TYR A 127 -20.47 -10.01 -0.41
CA TYR A 127 -19.94 -9.69 0.91
C TYR A 127 -21.12 -9.39 1.86
N GLN A 128 -21.42 -10.36 2.70
CA GLN A 128 -22.56 -10.26 3.61
C GLN A 128 -22.29 -9.34 4.80
N SER A 129 -21.03 -9.04 5.07
CA SER A 129 -20.63 -8.20 6.19
C SER A 129 -19.31 -7.51 5.89
N ILE A 130 -19.01 -6.48 6.67
CA ILE A 130 -17.71 -5.81 6.58
C ILE A 130 -16.58 -6.75 7.01
N ASP A 131 -16.84 -7.66 7.94
CA ASP A 131 -15.86 -8.66 8.37
C ASP A 131 -15.46 -9.57 7.21
N LYS A 132 -16.42 -9.97 6.40
CA LYS A 132 -16.15 -10.80 5.22
C LYS A 132 -15.35 -10.05 4.18
N LEU A 133 -15.60 -8.77 4.02
CA LEU A 133 -14.82 -7.93 3.12
C LEU A 133 -13.38 -7.78 3.62
N GLU A 134 -13.19 -7.57 4.91
CA GLU A 134 -11.85 -7.50 5.52
C GLU A 134 -11.06 -8.78 5.27
N GLU A 135 -11.69 -9.93 5.48
CA GLU A 135 -11.08 -11.23 5.20
C GLU A 135 -10.68 -11.37 3.73
N ALA A 136 -11.59 -10.99 2.83
CA ALA A 136 -11.35 -11.10 1.39
C ALA A 136 -10.20 -10.21 0.93
N ILE A 137 -10.09 -9.00 1.47
CA ILE A 137 -8.98 -8.11 1.14
C ILE A 137 -7.66 -8.70 1.64
N THR A 138 -7.64 -9.20 2.86
CA THR A 138 -6.45 -9.81 3.43
C THR A 138 -5.98 -10.99 2.59
N ASP A 139 -6.91 -11.87 2.21
CA ASP A 139 -6.61 -13.02 1.36
C ASP A 139 -6.13 -12.59 -0.03
N TYR A 140 -6.76 -11.55 -0.58
CA TYR A 140 -6.36 -11.04 -1.89
C TYR A 140 -4.95 -10.48 -1.88
N ILE A 141 -4.58 -9.72 -0.84
CA ILE A 141 -3.23 -9.14 -0.77
C ILE A 141 -2.18 -10.24 -0.64
N PHE A 142 -2.47 -11.31 0.11
CA PHE A 142 -1.59 -12.46 0.15
C PHE A 142 -1.43 -13.08 -1.24
N TYR A 143 -2.53 -13.29 -1.95
CA TYR A 143 -2.52 -13.79 -3.33
C TYR A 143 -1.72 -12.87 -4.25
N TYR A 144 -1.99 -11.56 -4.18
CA TYR A 144 -1.31 -10.57 -4.99
C TYR A 144 0.22 -10.63 -4.81
N ASN A 145 0.66 -10.69 -3.56
CA ASN A 145 2.08 -10.70 -3.26
C ASN A 145 2.78 -11.99 -3.69
N ASN A 146 2.12 -13.14 -3.56
CA ASN A 146 2.77 -14.44 -3.63
C ASN A 146 2.42 -15.25 -4.88
N LYS A 147 1.24 -15.05 -5.44
CA LYS A 147 0.72 -15.90 -6.51
C LYS A 147 0.44 -15.14 -7.80
N ARG A 148 0.06 -13.87 -7.72
CA ARG A 148 -0.32 -13.11 -8.90
C ARG A 148 0.89 -12.80 -9.75
N ILE A 149 0.89 -13.30 -11.00
CA ILE A 149 2.00 -13.14 -11.94
C ILE A 149 1.90 -11.76 -12.61
N LYS A 150 3.04 -11.08 -12.75
CA LYS A 150 3.16 -9.80 -13.43
C LYS A 150 4.20 -9.85 -14.54
N ALA A 151 3.82 -9.42 -15.73
CA ALA A 151 4.72 -9.42 -16.89
C ALA A 151 5.97 -8.57 -16.63
N LYS A 152 5.83 -7.39 -16.01
CA LYS A 152 6.96 -6.50 -15.74
C LYS A 152 7.94 -7.08 -14.72
N LEU A 153 7.56 -8.13 -14.00
CA LEU A 153 8.42 -8.85 -13.05
C LEU A 153 8.88 -10.18 -13.64
N LYS A 154 9.01 -10.24 -14.96
CA LYS A 154 9.50 -11.42 -15.68
C LYS A 154 8.66 -12.67 -15.43
N GLY A 155 7.35 -12.50 -15.23
CA GLY A 155 6.44 -13.61 -14.95
C GLY A 155 6.43 -14.07 -13.51
N PHE A 156 7.09 -13.34 -12.59
CA PHE A 156 7.06 -13.65 -11.16
C PHE A 156 6.01 -12.80 -10.44
N SER A 157 5.53 -13.28 -9.30
CA SER A 157 4.79 -12.46 -8.36
C SER A 157 5.76 -11.50 -7.67
N PRO A 158 5.28 -10.46 -6.97
CA PRO A 158 6.16 -9.52 -6.28
C PRO A 158 7.17 -10.20 -5.33
N VAL A 159 6.72 -11.16 -4.52
CA VAL A 159 7.61 -11.86 -3.59
C VAL A 159 8.61 -12.74 -4.33
N GLN A 160 8.17 -13.48 -5.34
CA GLN A 160 9.06 -14.31 -6.15
C GLN A 160 10.14 -13.47 -6.82
N TYR A 161 9.79 -12.33 -7.38
CA TYR A 161 10.74 -11.43 -8.03
C TYR A 161 11.81 -10.96 -7.05
N ARG A 162 11.40 -10.58 -5.84
CA ARG A 162 12.32 -10.13 -4.80
C ARG A 162 13.34 -11.22 -4.46
N THR A 163 12.88 -12.45 -4.29
CA THR A 163 13.73 -13.60 -3.99
C THR A 163 14.73 -13.84 -5.11
N LYS A 164 14.27 -13.81 -6.36
CA LYS A 164 15.14 -14.06 -7.52
C LYS A 164 16.20 -12.98 -7.71
N SER A 165 15.89 -11.73 -7.36
CA SER A 165 16.83 -10.61 -7.54
C SER A 165 18.08 -10.70 -6.67
N PHE A 166 18.06 -11.50 -5.62
CA PHE A 166 19.17 -11.66 -4.70
C PHE A 166 19.92 -12.98 -4.87
N GLN A 167 19.61 -13.71 -5.91
CA GLN A 167 20.32 -14.98 -6.20
C GLN A 167 21.47 -14.79 -7.18
#